data_c2c07149c700f5321f8a5a1cfa33ef8a
#
_entry.id   c2c07149c700f5321f8a5a1cfa33ef8a
#
_cell.length_a   1.000
_cell.length_b   1.000
_cell.length_c   1.000
_cell.angle_alpha   90.00
_cell.angle_beta   90.00
_cell.angle_gamma   90.00
#
_symmetry.space_group_name_H-M   'P 1'
#
loop_
_entity.id
_entity.type
_entity.pdbx_description
1 polymer ?
#
loop_
_entity_poly.entity_id
_entity_poly.type
_entity_poly.pdbx_seq_one_letter_code
_entity_poly.pdbx_strand_id
1 'polypeptide(L)'
;MESFLHAVASVTIILLLTATGYFCARMGWMSPQAKRFISKFTMSVAIPCMCVYGLTNNLTHDLLAGSLGFLLVPFLSTIGAFLLSLLVGKLLKLPRKKLGVFMMMCSVSNAIFIGLPMCTELFGETCTPYVMLYYIVNTSFVQLVGLSLVRWAGEGGGFDKRMIKKFLTTPAVIGVLVSFLLVFTGIKLPSLVMSYCKYMNNLVTPLALLLTGYIIYEIGLKNLKLDRDLALVMLFRFLLVPGVSFALCELFSVAGLGRSVLLVETAMPVVTQTVVAAADYGADEQFAAQGAALSTLACFVVIPALMLIL
;
A
#
# COMPACT_ATOMS: atom_id res chain seq x y z
N MET A 1 -9.76 -2.22 25.70
CA MET A 1 -11.13 -1.98 25.16
C MET A 1 -11.22 -0.64 24.44
N GLU A 2 -10.66 0.45 24.98
CA GLU A 2 -10.65 1.76 24.32
C GLU A 2 -9.90 1.76 22.97
N SER A 3 -8.72 1.13 22.89
CA SER A 3 -7.96 1.02 21.63
C SER A 3 -8.74 0.29 20.53
N PHE A 4 -9.49 -0.75 20.89
CA PHE A 4 -10.34 -1.47 19.94
C PHE A 4 -11.52 -0.61 19.44
N LEU A 5 -12.19 0.10 20.35
CA LEU A 5 -13.29 1.01 19.99
C LEU A 5 -12.80 2.14 19.09
N HIS A 6 -11.60 2.69 19.38
CA HIS A 6 -10.95 3.66 18.52
C HIS A 6 -10.65 3.09 17.14
N ALA A 7 -10.09 1.86 17.05
CA ALA A 7 -9.83 1.20 15.77
C ALA A 7 -11.12 0.95 14.98
N VAL A 8 -12.19 0.53 15.62
CA VAL A 8 -13.50 0.35 14.96
C VAL A 8 -14.05 1.67 14.45
N ALA A 9 -13.94 2.76 15.22
CA ALA A 9 -14.36 4.09 14.79
C ALA A 9 -13.54 4.56 13.58
N SER A 10 -12.22 4.46 13.63
CA SER A 10 -11.30 4.81 12.54
C SER A 10 -11.59 4.03 11.26
N VAL A 11 -11.74 2.71 11.36
CA VAL A 11 -12.09 1.87 10.20
C VAL A 11 -13.49 2.20 9.66
N THR A 12 -14.43 2.58 10.52
CA THR A 12 -15.76 3.02 10.09
C THR A 12 -15.69 4.31 9.26
N ILE A 13 -14.86 5.28 9.66
CA ILE A 13 -14.63 6.52 8.88
C ILE A 13 -14.07 6.17 7.50
N ILE A 14 -13.05 5.30 7.44
CA ILE A 14 -12.44 4.86 6.18
C ILE A 14 -13.47 4.13 5.30
N LEU A 15 -14.30 3.29 5.90
CA LEU A 15 -15.39 2.59 5.19
C LEU A 15 -16.41 3.59 4.62
N LEU A 16 -16.83 4.60 5.39
CA LEU A 16 -17.75 5.62 4.94
C LEU A 16 -17.20 6.44 3.77
N LEU A 17 -15.95 6.86 3.85
CA LEU A 17 -15.28 7.56 2.75
C LEU A 17 -15.16 6.68 1.50
N THR A 18 -14.82 5.41 1.67
CA THR A 18 -14.77 4.43 0.57
C THR A 18 -16.16 4.20 -0.02
N ALA A 19 -17.19 4.06 0.82
CA ALA A 19 -18.58 3.92 0.38
C ALA A 19 -19.05 5.15 -0.39
N THR A 20 -18.65 6.35 0.04
CA THR A 20 -18.95 7.59 -0.70
C THR A 20 -18.41 7.52 -2.13
N GLY A 21 -17.16 7.09 -2.33
CA GLY A 21 -16.57 6.89 -3.65
C GLY A 21 -17.32 5.85 -4.48
N TYR A 22 -17.73 4.74 -3.87
CA TYR A 22 -18.55 3.71 -4.51
C TYR A 22 -19.91 4.26 -4.98
N PHE A 23 -20.61 5.01 -4.13
CA PHE A 23 -21.90 5.61 -4.47
C PHE A 23 -21.78 6.70 -5.54
N CYS A 24 -20.76 7.55 -5.49
CA CYS A 24 -20.48 8.53 -6.54
C CYS A 24 -20.26 7.85 -7.90
N ALA A 25 -19.54 6.71 -7.93
CA ALA A 25 -19.35 5.92 -9.14
C ALA A 25 -20.69 5.31 -9.62
N ARG A 26 -21.46 4.72 -8.70
CA ARG A 26 -22.77 4.11 -9.01
C ARG A 26 -23.79 5.12 -9.55
N MET A 27 -23.77 6.36 -9.06
CA MET A 27 -24.64 7.46 -9.53
C MET A 27 -24.15 8.11 -10.82
N GLY A 28 -22.98 7.68 -11.36
CA GLY A 28 -22.40 8.26 -12.56
C GLY A 28 -21.77 9.66 -12.34
N TRP A 29 -21.61 10.11 -11.09
CA TRP A 29 -20.96 11.39 -10.78
C TRP A 29 -19.46 11.33 -10.99
N MET A 30 -18.88 10.15 -10.82
CA MET A 30 -17.44 9.91 -11.01
C MET A 30 -17.21 9.10 -12.29
N SER A 31 -16.66 9.76 -13.30
CA SER A 31 -16.34 9.15 -14.59
C SER A 31 -14.94 8.52 -14.61
N PRO A 32 -14.58 7.69 -15.61
CA PRO A 32 -13.21 7.20 -15.79
C PRO A 32 -12.17 8.32 -15.92
N GLN A 33 -12.56 9.48 -16.49
CA GLN A 33 -11.69 10.66 -16.57
C GLN A 33 -11.46 11.27 -15.18
N ALA A 34 -12.50 11.39 -14.36
CA ALA A 34 -12.39 11.86 -12.98
C ALA A 34 -11.51 10.91 -12.14
N LYS A 35 -11.66 9.58 -12.27
CA LYS A 35 -10.78 8.58 -11.67
C LYS A 35 -9.31 8.85 -12.01
N ARG A 36 -9.01 9.02 -13.31
CA ARG A 36 -7.63 9.28 -13.77
C ARG A 36 -7.08 10.59 -13.22
N PHE A 37 -7.89 11.65 -13.20
CA PHE A 37 -7.50 12.95 -12.65
C PHE A 37 -7.20 12.83 -11.16
N ILE A 38 -8.11 12.26 -10.36
CA ILE A 38 -7.94 12.10 -8.91
C ILE A 38 -6.68 11.28 -8.62
N SER A 39 -6.51 10.13 -9.29
CA SER A 39 -5.33 9.28 -9.12
C SER A 39 -4.04 10.03 -9.45
N LYS A 40 -3.99 10.72 -10.61
CA LYS A 40 -2.81 11.48 -11.03
C LYS A 40 -2.52 12.66 -10.10
N PHE A 41 -3.55 13.41 -9.69
CA PHE A 41 -3.40 14.53 -8.77
C PHE A 41 -2.89 14.08 -7.41
N THR A 42 -3.50 13.03 -6.84
CA THR A 42 -3.08 12.46 -5.55
C THR A 42 -1.62 12.02 -5.60
N MET A 43 -1.23 11.24 -6.61
CA MET A 43 0.13 10.69 -6.72
C MET A 43 1.19 11.74 -7.07
N SER A 44 0.83 12.78 -7.88
CA SER A 44 1.82 13.71 -8.42
C SER A 44 1.91 15.04 -7.65
N VAL A 45 0.88 15.37 -6.84
CA VAL A 45 0.83 16.64 -6.09
C VAL A 45 0.62 16.39 -4.61
N ALA A 46 -0.49 15.72 -4.23
CA ALA A 46 -0.86 15.61 -2.84
C ALA A 46 0.14 14.79 -2.02
N ILE A 47 0.54 13.60 -2.50
CA ILE A 47 1.49 12.73 -1.79
C ILE A 47 2.89 13.34 -1.69
N PRO A 48 3.51 13.93 -2.71
CA PRO A 48 4.78 14.65 -2.54
C PRO A 48 4.71 15.77 -1.50
N CYS A 49 3.64 16.56 -1.49
CA CYS A 49 3.42 17.60 -0.48
C CYS A 49 3.26 17.01 0.93
N MET A 50 2.53 15.89 1.04
CA MET A 50 2.40 15.15 2.29
C MET A 50 3.75 14.62 2.77
N CYS A 51 4.58 14.06 1.88
CA CYS A 51 5.95 13.64 2.23
C CYS A 51 6.74 14.81 2.82
N VAL A 52 6.72 15.97 2.16
CA VAL A 52 7.41 17.17 2.65
C VAL A 52 6.84 17.60 4.01
N TYR A 53 5.53 17.75 4.14
CA TYR A 53 4.90 18.20 5.39
C TYR A 53 5.09 17.19 6.52
N GLY A 54 4.76 15.91 6.27
CA GLY A 54 4.77 14.86 7.29
C GLY A 54 6.17 14.49 7.75
N LEU A 55 7.13 14.33 6.82
CA LEU A 55 8.49 13.95 7.19
C LEU A 55 9.24 15.10 7.86
N THR A 56 9.16 16.33 7.35
CA THR A 56 9.87 17.46 7.97
C THR A 56 9.36 17.80 9.38
N ASN A 57 8.11 17.50 9.71
CA ASN A 57 7.54 17.72 11.03
C ASN A 57 7.73 16.55 12.01
N ASN A 58 7.80 15.31 11.53
CA ASN A 58 7.74 14.12 12.39
C ASN A 58 8.98 13.22 12.31
N LEU A 59 9.89 13.45 11.35
CA LEU A 59 11.11 12.65 11.22
C LEU A 59 12.20 13.21 12.13
N THR A 60 12.63 12.40 13.10
CA THR A 60 13.71 12.75 14.03
C THR A 60 15.02 12.06 13.64
N HIS A 61 16.17 12.61 14.10
CA HIS A 61 17.49 11.99 13.90
C HIS A 61 17.58 10.59 14.52
N ASP A 62 16.94 10.39 15.69
CA ASP A 62 16.92 9.08 16.37
C ASP A 62 16.16 8.03 15.53
N LEU A 63 15.07 8.43 14.89
CA LEU A 63 14.30 7.56 14.01
C LEU A 63 15.12 7.19 12.75
N LEU A 64 15.91 8.13 12.24
CA LEU A 64 16.83 7.87 11.13
C LEU A 64 17.97 6.91 11.55
N ALA A 65 18.53 7.08 12.72
CA ALA A 65 19.60 6.20 13.23
C ALA A 65 19.10 4.76 13.43
N GLY A 66 17.86 4.58 13.90
CA GLY A 66 17.19 3.28 14.04
C GLY A 66 16.56 2.72 12.77
N SER A 67 16.55 3.49 11.67
CA SER A 67 15.79 3.15 10.46
C SER A 67 16.29 1.89 9.73
N LEU A 68 17.57 1.51 9.90
CA LEU A 68 18.11 0.33 9.22
C LEU A 68 17.40 -0.95 9.67
N GLY A 69 17.26 -1.17 10.98
CA GLY A 69 16.49 -2.32 11.52
C GLY A 69 15.04 -2.29 11.05
N PHE A 70 14.42 -1.09 11.08
CA PHE A 70 13.06 -0.89 10.59
C PHE A 70 12.92 -1.25 9.10
N LEU A 71 13.84 -0.83 8.22
CA LEU A 71 13.80 -1.11 6.78
C LEU A 71 14.05 -2.58 6.44
N LEU A 72 14.85 -3.28 7.26
CA LEU A 72 15.11 -4.71 7.07
C LEU A 72 13.85 -5.56 7.23
N VAL A 73 12.93 -5.18 8.11
CA VAL A 73 11.67 -5.92 8.31
C VAL A 73 10.84 -6.01 7.04
N PRO A 74 10.38 -4.92 6.40
CA PRO A 74 9.59 -5.01 5.18
C PRO A 74 10.40 -5.57 4.01
N PHE A 75 11.72 -5.34 3.97
CA PHE A 75 12.59 -5.89 2.92
C PHE A 75 12.63 -7.42 2.97
N LEU A 76 12.93 -8.00 4.12
CA LEU A 76 13.04 -9.45 4.31
C LEU A 76 11.67 -10.14 4.26
N SER A 77 10.65 -9.54 4.85
CA SER A 77 9.28 -10.11 4.81
C SER A 77 8.74 -10.16 3.38
N THR A 78 9.00 -9.12 2.56
CA THR A 78 8.58 -9.09 1.15
C THR A 78 9.35 -10.12 0.32
N ILE A 79 10.67 -10.27 0.49
CA ILE A 79 11.45 -11.33 -0.17
C ILE A 79 10.91 -12.71 0.24
N GLY A 80 10.73 -12.93 1.53
CA GLY A 80 10.17 -14.18 2.04
C GLY A 80 8.80 -14.51 1.44
N ALA A 81 7.92 -13.48 1.34
CA ALA A 81 6.62 -13.63 0.70
C ALA A 81 6.72 -13.98 -0.79
N PHE A 82 7.63 -13.36 -1.56
CA PHE A 82 7.87 -13.72 -2.96
C PHE A 82 8.38 -15.15 -3.11
N LEU A 83 9.34 -15.58 -2.30
CA LEU A 83 9.90 -16.92 -2.36
C LEU A 83 8.86 -17.98 -1.95
N LEU A 84 8.13 -17.73 -0.87
CA LEU A 84 7.10 -18.64 -0.40
C LEU A 84 5.91 -18.73 -1.37
N SER A 85 5.46 -17.60 -1.94
CA SER A 85 4.39 -17.58 -2.94
C SER A 85 4.81 -18.27 -4.23
N LEU A 86 6.07 -18.16 -4.65
CA LEU A 86 6.62 -18.93 -5.79
C LEU A 86 6.58 -20.43 -5.50
N LEU A 87 7.03 -20.84 -4.31
CA LEU A 87 7.02 -22.25 -3.90
C LEU A 87 5.59 -22.80 -3.89
N VAL A 88 4.67 -22.12 -3.21
CA VAL A 88 3.25 -22.51 -3.14
C VAL A 88 2.62 -22.54 -4.52
N GLY A 89 2.83 -21.51 -5.35
CA GLY A 89 2.27 -21.46 -6.69
C GLY A 89 2.79 -22.57 -7.62
N LYS A 90 4.06 -22.97 -7.49
CA LYS A 90 4.62 -24.12 -8.21
C LYS A 90 4.06 -25.46 -7.71
N LEU A 91 3.92 -25.65 -6.40
CA LEU A 91 3.33 -26.85 -5.81
C LEU A 91 1.87 -27.02 -6.26
N LEU A 92 1.12 -25.93 -6.36
CA LEU A 92 -0.25 -25.90 -6.84
C LEU A 92 -0.37 -25.98 -8.36
N LYS A 93 0.76 -25.96 -9.08
CA LYS A 93 0.82 -25.98 -10.55
C LYS A 93 0.02 -24.84 -11.18
N LEU A 94 0.08 -23.64 -10.59
CA LEU A 94 -0.63 -22.49 -11.15
C LEU A 94 -0.16 -22.18 -12.58
N PRO A 95 -1.08 -21.90 -13.52
CA PRO A 95 -0.71 -21.47 -14.87
C PRO A 95 0.18 -20.22 -14.81
N ARG A 96 1.14 -20.09 -15.76
CA ARG A 96 2.08 -18.98 -15.81
C ARG A 96 1.41 -17.61 -15.68
N LYS A 97 0.30 -17.38 -16.43
CA LYS A 97 -0.44 -16.12 -16.41
C LYS A 97 -0.99 -15.76 -15.03
N LYS A 98 -1.35 -16.74 -14.22
CA LYS A 98 -1.86 -16.58 -12.86
C LYS A 98 -0.72 -16.50 -11.83
N LEU A 99 0.36 -17.25 -12.03
CA LEU A 99 1.46 -17.37 -11.08
C LEU A 99 2.13 -16.02 -10.77
N GLY A 100 2.47 -15.22 -11.79
CA GLY A 100 3.10 -13.91 -11.58
C GLY A 100 2.19 -12.93 -10.85
N VAL A 101 0.89 -12.95 -11.16
CA VAL A 101 -0.13 -12.16 -10.46
C VAL A 101 -0.27 -12.62 -9.01
N PHE A 102 -0.37 -13.93 -8.78
CA PHE A 102 -0.43 -14.53 -7.44
C PHE A 102 0.75 -14.11 -6.57
N MET A 103 1.99 -14.21 -7.09
CA MET A 103 3.19 -13.81 -6.39
C MET A 103 3.16 -12.32 -6.00
N MET A 104 2.78 -11.44 -6.93
CA MET A 104 2.69 -10.01 -6.65
C MET A 104 1.60 -9.72 -5.60
N MET A 105 0.42 -10.34 -5.69
CA MET A 105 -0.67 -10.16 -4.73
C MET A 105 -0.30 -10.63 -3.32
N CYS A 106 0.42 -11.74 -3.20
CA CYS A 106 0.85 -12.26 -1.90
C CYS A 106 1.90 -11.38 -1.22
N SER A 107 2.74 -10.66 -2.00
CA SER A 107 3.99 -10.11 -1.47
C SER A 107 3.95 -8.61 -1.20
N VAL A 108 3.22 -7.83 -2.00
CA VAL A 108 3.20 -6.36 -1.88
C VAL A 108 1.83 -5.82 -1.55
N SER A 109 1.77 -4.69 -0.84
CA SER A 109 0.56 -4.10 -0.28
C SER A 109 0.19 -2.77 -0.89
N ASN A 110 -1.07 -2.36 -0.68
CA ASN A 110 -1.58 -1.04 -1.04
C ASN A 110 -1.26 0.00 0.05
N ALA A 111 0.03 0.27 0.24
CA ALA A 111 0.54 1.10 1.32
C ALA A 111 0.04 2.56 1.29
N ILE A 112 -0.21 3.13 0.11
CA ILE A 112 -0.54 4.56 -0.01
C ILE A 112 -2.05 4.81 -0.07
N PHE A 113 -2.79 4.08 -0.89
CA PHE A 113 -4.22 4.40 -1.07
C PHE A 113 -5.11 3.88 0.07
N ILE A 114 -4.65 2.86 0.80
CA ILE A 114 -5.38 2.31 1.94
C ILE A 114 -4.52 2.32 3.20
N GLY A 115 -3.25 1.92 3.12
CA GLY A 115 -2.36 1.81 4.28
C GLY A 115 -2.12 3.14 4.97
N LEU A 116 -1.73 4.16 4.23
CA LEU A 116 -1.50 5.48 4.82
C LEU A 116 -2.77 6.08 5.46
N PRO A 117 -3.95 6.15 4.79
CA PRO A 117 -5.18 6.55 5.46
C PRO A 117 -5.49 5.74 6.71
N MET A 118 -5.31 4.42 6.65
CA MET A 118 -5.54 3.53 7.78
C MET A 118 -4.59 3.85 8.95
N CYS A 119 -3.30 3.99 8.67
CA CYS A 119 -2.31 4.31 9.71
C CYS A 119 -2.54 5.70 10.31
N THR A 120 -2.88 6.71 9.49
CA THR A 120 -3.14 8.07 10.00
C THR A 120 -4.39 8.15 10.87
N GLU A 121 -5.45 7.42 10.54
CA GLU A 121 -6.65 7.34 11.37
C GLU A 121 -6.43 6.54 12.67
N LEU A 122 -5.58 5.51 12.65
CA LEU A 122 -5.30 4.68 13.83
C LEU A 122 -4.27 5.32 14.77
N PHE A 123 -3.24 5.98 14.23
CA PHE A 123 -2.06 6.40 15.00
C PHE A 123 -1.76 7.90 14.91
N GLY A 124 -2.57 8.65 14.16
CA GLY A 124 -2.31 10.07 13.91
C GLY A 124 -1.16 10.33 12.94
N GLU A 125 -0.84 11.60 12.68
CA GLU A 125 0.18 12.01 11.71
C GLU A 125 1.62 11.60 12.10
N THR A 126 1.87 11.28 13.36
CA THR A 126 3.17 10.80 13.86
C THR A 126 3.61 9.47 13.21
N CYS A 127 2.68 8.69 12.65
CA CYS A 127 2.99 7.47 11.92
C CYS A 127 3.61 7.72 10.53
N THR A 128 3.45 8.93 9.96
CA THR A 128 3.83 9.25 8.57
C THR A 128 5.27 8.87 8.22
N PRO A 129 6.31 9.13 9.04
CA PRO A 129 7.67 8.71 8.71
C PRO A 129 7.82 7.20 8.54
N TYR A 130 7.18 6.42 9.40
CA TYR A 130 7.22 4.95 9.35
C TYR A 130 6.50 4.40 8.10
N VAL A 131 5.33 4.97 7.78
CA VAL A 131 4.59 4.62 6.55
C VAL A 131 5.42 4.94 5.31
N MET A 132 6.12 6.09 5.28
CA MET A 132 6.95 6.48 4.14
C MET A 132 8.19 5.59 3.99
N LEU A 133 8.83 5.18 5.08
CA LEU A 133 9.94 4.22 5.05
C LEU A 133 9.47 2.85 4.53
N TYR A 134 8.32 2.37 5.01
CA TYR A 134 7.69 1.15 4.48
C TYR A 134 7.36 1.30 2.99
N TYR A 135 6.76 2.42 2.59
CA TYR A 135 6.37 2.69 1.21
C TYR A 135 7.55 2.63 0.24
N ILE A 136 8.73 3.17 0.60
CA ILE A 136 9.92 3.10 -0.27
C ILE A 136 10.28 1.65 -0.57
N VAL A 137 10.31 0.78 0.44
CA VAL A 137 10.61 -0.63 0.28
C VAL A 137 9.53 -1.31 -0.56
N ASN A 138 8.27 -1.18 -0.15
CA ASN A 138 7.13 -1.80 -0.83
C ASN A 138 7.05 -1.39 -2.32
N THR A 139 7.17 -0.08 -2.62
CA THR A 139 7.08 0.41 -4.00
C THR A 139 8.28 0.01 -4.85
N SER A 140 9.49 -0.16 -4.24
CA SER A 140 10.64 -0.74 -4.94
C SER A 140 10.31 -2.15 -5.42
N PHE A 141 9.78 -2.98 -4.54
CA PHE A 141 9.37 -4.34 -4.89
C PHE A 141 8.21 -4.36 -5.90
N VAL A 142 7.23 -3.48 -5.78
CA VAL A 142 6.15 -3.34 -6.76
C VAL A 142 6.72 -3.05 -8.14
N GLN A 143 7.58 -2.01 -8.27
CA GLN A 143 8.06 -1.52 -9.56
C GLN A 143 9.12 -2.42 -10.18
N LEU A 144 10.04 -2.98 -9.39
CA LEU A 144 11.20 -3.72 -9.91
C LEU A 144 10.94 -5.23 -10.00
N VAL A 145 10.23 -5.79 -9.05
CA VAL A 145 9.98 -7.24 -8.96
C VAL A 145 8.55 -7.58 -9.41
N GLY A 146 7.55 -7.00 -8.77
CA GLY A 146 6.14 -7.32 -9.01
C GLY A 146 5.72 -7.11 -10.47
N LEU A 147 5.97 -5.91 -11.02
CA LEU A 147 5.66 -5.63 -12.43
C LEU A 147 6.45 -6.52 -13.40
N SER A 148 7.70 -6.85 -13.07
CA SER A 148 8.51 -7.77 -13.88
C SER A 148 7.92 -9.18 -13.91
N LEU A 149 7.41 -9.66 -12.76
CA LEU A 149 6.76 -10.97 -12.64
C LEU A 149 5.43 -11.02 -13.41
N VAL A 150 4.61 -9.97 -13.30
CA VAL A 150 3.34 -9.89 -14.04
C VAL A 150 3.60 -9.81 -15.54
N ARG A 151 4.58 -9.02 -15.98
CA ARG A 151 5.01 -8.95 -17.38
C ARG A 151 5.54 -10.30 -17.90
N TRP A 152 6.37 -10.99 -17.11
CA TRP A 152 6.81 -12.35 -17.45
C TRP A 152 5.62 -13.30 -17.57
N ALA A 153 4.64 -13.18 -16.69
CA ALA A 153 3.46 -14.03 -16.69
C ALA A 153 2.61 -13.87 -17.96
N GLY A 154 2.42 -12.64 -18.43
CA GLY A 154 1.65 -12.33 -19.63
C GLY A 154 2.45 -12.45 -20.92
N GLU A 155 3.26 -11.44 -21.24
CA GLU A 155 4.00 -11.29 -22.50
C GLU A 155 5.22 -12.22 -22.63
N GLY A 156 5.68 -12.87 -21.54
CA GLY A 156 6.96 -13.62 -21.52
C GLY A 156 8.19 -12.73 -21.40
N GLY A 157 8.01 -11.41 -21.24
CA GLY A 157 9.08 -10.47 -20.92
C GLY A 157 9.54 -10.59 -19.46
N GLY A 158 10.56 -9.84 -19.08
CA GLY A 158 11.09 -9.81 -17.71
C GLY A 158 11.41 -8.39 -17.27
N PHE A 159 12.43 -8.27 -16.42
CA PHE A 159 12.92 -7.00 -15.93
C PHE A 159 13.36 -6.08 -17.08
N ASP A 160 12.92 -4.82 -17.02
CA ASP A 160 13.31 -3.77 -17.95
C ASP A 160 13.99 -2.62 -17.17
N LYS A 161 15.17 -2.19 -17.62
CA LYS A 161 15.90 -1.05 -17.02
C LYS A 161 15.05 0.23 -16.93
N ARG A 162 14.04 0.38 -17.77
CA ARG A 162 13.09 1.49 -17.71
C ARG A 162 12.28 1.50 -16.41
N MET A 163 12.11 0.33 -15.77
CA MET A 163 11.42 0.23 -14.47
C MET A 163 12.20 0.94 -13.36
N ILE A 164 13.54 0.90 -13.38
CA ILE A 164 14.38 1.67 -12.43
C ILE A 164 14.14 3.17 -12.62
N LYS A 165 14.19 3.63 -13.88
CA LYS A 165 13.93 5.06 -14.17
C LYS A 165 12.53 5.45 -13.69
N LYS A 166 11.50 4.64 -13.98
CA LYS A 166 10.12 4.88 -13.56
C LYS A 166 10.01 4.94 -12.04
N PHE A 167 10.67 4.04 -11.30
CA PHE A 167 10.73 4.06 -9.84
C PHE A 167 11.32 5.38 -9.31
N LEU A 168 12.53 5.74 -9.78
CA LEU A 168 13.23 6.95 -9.33
C LEU A 168 12.52 8.25 -9.71
N THR A 169 11.73 8.24 -10.80
CA THR A 169 10.95 9.40 -11.24
C THR A 169 9.53 9.42 -10.70
N THR A 170 9.15 8.46 -9.84
CA THR A 170 7.85 8.48 -9.19
C THR A 170 7.74 9.70 -8.25
N PRO A 171 6.72 10.58 -8.41
CA PRO A 171 6.64 11.83 -7.64
C PRO A 171 6.68 11.62 -6.13
N ALA A 172 6.05 10.56 -5.62
CA ALA A 172 6.10 10.23 -4.20
C ALA A 172 7.52 9.87 -3.72
N VAL A 173 8.30 9.13 -4.52
CA VAL A 173 9.71 8.81 -4.21
C VAL A 173 10.55 10.09 -4.20
N ILE A 174 10.36 10.96 -5.19
CA ILE A 174 11.02 12.28 -5.23
C ILE A 174 10.64 13.11 -3.99
N GLY A 175 9.35 13.13 -3.62
CA GLY A 175 8.88 13.82 -2.41
C GLY A 175 9.58 13.33 -1.14
N VAL A 176 9.74 12.03 -0.98
CA VAL A 176 10.47 11.45 0.17
C VAL A 176 11.95 11.82 0.13
N LEU A 177 12.63 11.72 -1.03
CA LEU A 177 14.05 12.08 -1.15
C LEU A 177 14.30 13.56 -0.85
N VAL A 178 13.44 14.45 -1.36
CA VAL A 178 13.49 15.89 -1.04
C VAL A 178 13.28 16.11 0.46
N SER A 179 12.33 15.41 1.07
CA SER A 179 12.07 15.53 2.51
C SER A 179 13.26 15.08 3.35
N PHE A 180 13.90 13.97 2.99
CA PHE A 180 15.14 13.54 3.65
C PHE A 180 16.23 14.58 3.50
N LEU A 181 16.44 15.14 2.32
CA LEU A 181 17.42 16.20 2.10
C LEU A 181 17.16 17.42 2.99
N LEU A 182 15.90 17.85 3.10
CA LEU A 182 15.50 18.97 3.97
C LEU A 182 15.78 18.67 5.45
N VAL A 183 15.45 17.47 5.92
CA VAL A 183 15.70 17.06 7.31
C VAL A 183 17.21 16.98 7.60
N PHE A 184 17.99 16.36 6.71
CA PHE A 184 19.45 16.24 6.88
C PHE A 184 20.19 17.57 6.83
N THR A 185 19.76 18.48 5.96
CA THR A 185 20.39 19.82 5.84
C THR A 185 19.89 20.81 6.88
N GLY A 186 18.80 20.51 7.60
CA GLY A 186 18.17 21.42 8.54
C GLY A 186 17.50 22.64 7.89
N ILE A 187 17.34 22.64 6.57
CA ILE A 187 16.71 23.74 5.82
C ILE A 187 15.23 23.79 6.18
N LYS A 188 14.79 24.90 6.74
CA LYS A 188 13.38 25.18 7.04
C LYS A 188 12.72 25.84 5.84
N LEU A 189 11.66 25.24 5.34
CA LEU A 189 10.85 25.84 4.28
C LEU A 189 10.05 27.03 4.77
N PRO A 190 9.80 28.05 3.92
CA PRO A 190 8.91 29.16 4.25
C PRO A 190 7.53 28.70 4.71
N SER A 191 6.93 29.42 5.66
CA SER A 191 5.62 29.08 6.23
C SER A 191 4.51 28.95 5.17
N LEU A 192 4.57 29.75 4.12
CA LEU A 192 3.66 29.69 2.96
C LEU A 192 3.72 28.31 2.27
N VAL A 193 4.94 27.80 2.02
CA VAL A 193 5.14 26.48 1.37
C VAL A 193 4.64 25.37 2.28
N MET A 194 4.96 25.43 3.58
CA MET A 194 4.50 24.45 4.55
C MET A 194 2.98 24.45 4.71
N SER A 195 2.35 25.63 4.69
CA SER A 195 0.88 25.73 4.71
C SER A 195 0.25 25.13 3.47
N TYR A 196 0.81 25.40 2.29
CA TYR A 196 0.36 24.76 1.05
C TYR A 196 0.50 23.23 1.12
N CYS A 197 1.63 22.72 1.57
CA CYS A 197 1.86 21.29 1.73
C CYS A 197 0.88 20.67 2.73
N LYS A 198 0.52 21.38 3.81
CA LYS A 198 -0.50 20.95 4.78
C LYS A 198 -1.88 20.80 4.14
N TYR A 199 -2.33 21.77 3.33
CA TYR A 199 -3.61 21.66 2.62
C TYR A 199 -3.62 20.48 1.65
N MET A 200 -2.53 20.26 0.92
CA MET A 200 -2.41 19.10 0.01
C MET A 200 -2.36 17.77 0.78
N ASN A 201 -1.68 17.73 1.93
CA ASN A 201 -1.67 16.57 2.83
C ASN A 201 -3.09 16.16 3.23
N ASN A 202 -3.92 17.12 3.64
CA ASN A 202 -5.30 16.87 4.08
C ASN A 202 -6.20 16.31 2.97
N LEU A 203 -5.83 16.45 1.71
CA LEU A 203 -6.57 15.88 0.58
C LEU A 203 -6.22 14.40 0.31
N VAL A 204 -5.09 13.90 0.81
CA VAL A 204 -4.60 12.55 0.46
C VAL A 204 -5.60 11.48 0.88
N THR A 205 -5.98 11.45 2.15
CA THR A 205 -6.91 10.44 2.71
C THR A 205 -8.27 10.46 2.00
N PRO A 206 -9.00 11.59 1.89
CA PRO A 206 -10.28 11.61 1.21
C PRO A 206 -10.21 11.17 -0.25
N LEU A 207 -9.23 11.69 -1.01
CA LEU A 207 -9.11 11.37 -2.43
C LEU A 207 -8.72 9.90 -2.66
N ALA A 208 -7.82 9.36 -1.84
CA ALA A 208 -7.40 7.96 -1.92
C ALA A 208 -8.57 7.01 -1.64
N LEU A 209 -9.39 7.29 -0.64
CA LEU A 209 -10.52 6.45 -0.26
C LEU A 209 -11.70 6.58 -1.23
N LEU A 210 -11.98 7.78 -1.76
CA LEU A 210 -12.94 7.96 -2.86
C LEU A 210 -12.53 7.15 -4.09
N LEU A 211 -11.24 7.20 -4.45
CA LEU A 211 -10.70 6.41 -5.57
C LEU A 211 -10.84 4.92 -5.32
N THR A 212 -10.54 4.45 -4.11
CA THR A 212 -10.71 3.05 -3.71
C THR A 212 -12.16 2.60 -3.86
N GLY A 213 -13.11 3.42 -3.43
CA GLY A 213 -14.54 3.14 -3.59
C GLY A 213 -14.96 3.03 -5.06
N TYR A 214 -14.45 3.92 -5.92
CA TYR A 214 -14.67 3.82 -7.37
C TYR A 214 -14.14 2.50 -7.94
N ILE A 215 -12.93 2.08 -7.56
CA ILE A 215 -12.31 0.84 -8.03
C ILE A 215 -13.14 -0.38 -7.62
N ILE A 216 -13.65 -0.41 -6.38
CA ILE A 216 -14.54 -1.49 -5.92
C ILE A 216 -15.82 -1.54 -6.77
N TYR A 217 -16.40 -0.38 -7.13
CA TYR A 217 -17.57 -0.32 -8.01
C TYR A 217 -17.25 -0.86 -9.42
N GLU A 218 -16.11 -0.47 -10.00
CA GLU A 218 -15.67 -0.89 -11.34
C GLU A 218 -15.45 -2.41 -11.43
N ILE A 219 -14.88 -3.03 -10.39
CA ILE A 219 -14.69 -4.49 -10.32
C ILE A 219 -16.03 -5.23 -10.19
N GLY A 220 -17.00 -4.64 -9.50
CA GLY A 220 -18.34 -5.18 -9.32
C GLY A 220 -18.43 -6.28 -8.25
N LEU A 221 -19.14 -5.98 -7.16
CA LEU A 221 -19.28 -6.88 -6.00
C LEU A 221 -19.96 -8.22 -6.31
N LYS A 222 -20.83 -8.26 -7.35
CA LYS A 222 -21.60 -9.47 -7.70
C LYS A 222 -20.74 -10.59 -8.31
N ASN A 223 -19.56 -10.25 -8.82
CA ASN A 223 -18.67 -11.19 -9.51
C ASN A 223 -17.58 -11.74 -8.61
N LEU A 224 -17.58 -11.36 -7.32
CA LEU A 224 -16.57 -11.81 -6.37
C LEU A 224 -16.81 -13.27 -6.00
N LYS A 225 -15.82 -14.10 -6.28
CA LYS A 225 -15.80 -15.52 -5.90
C LYS A 225 -14.50 -15.79 -5.13
N LEU A 226 -14.62 -16.30 -3.94
CA LEU A 226 -13.48 -16.75 -3.15
C LEU A 226 -13.16 -18.21 -3.54
N ASP A 227 -12.22 -18.38 -4.45
CA ASP A 227 -11.67 -19.69 -4.78
C ASP A 227 -10.47 -20.01 -3.85
N ARG A 228 -9.95 -21.25 -3.98
CA ARG A 228 -8.79 -21.72 -3.19
C ARG A 228 -7.59 -20.79 -3.33
N ASP A 229 -7.30 -20.32 -4.54
CA ASP A 229 -6.10 -19.54 -4.83
C ASP A 229 -6.22 -18.13 -4.27
N LEU A 230 -7.43 -17.53 -4.31
CA LEU A 230 -7.72 -16.26 -3.63
C LEU A 230 -7.73 -16.39 -2.11
N ALA A 231 -8.24 -17.52 -1.57
CA ALA A 231 -8.14 -17.79 -0.13
C ALA A 231 -6.67 -17.85 0.34
N LEU A 232 -5.78 -18.41 -0.49
CA LEU A 232 -4.35 -18.40 -0.20
C LEU A 232 -3.76 -16.97 -0.27
N VAL A 233 -4.16 -16.14 -1.22
CA VAL A 233 -3.77 -14.72 -1.24
C VAL A 233 -4.19 -14.02 0.06
N MET A 234 -5.43 -14.26 0.52
CA MET A 234 -5.91 -13.70 1.81
C MET A 234 -5.06 -14.20 2.98
N LEU A 235 -4.74 -15.50 3.02
CA LEU A 235 -3.88 -16.08 4.04
C LEU A 235 -2.48 -15.43 4.06
N PHE A 236 -1.88 -15.25 2.88
CA PHE A 236 -0.59 -14.55 2.77
C PHE A 236 -0.68 -13.12 3.29
N ARG A 237 -1.67 -12.36 2.81
CA ARG A 237 -1.82 -10.93 3.12
C ARG A 237 -2.13 -10.65 4.57
N PHE A 238 -3.02 -11.43 5.17
CA PHE A 238 -3.58 -11.10 6.48
C PHE A 238 -2.99 -11.93 7.63
N LEU A 239 -2.25 -13.00 7.33
CA LEU A 239 -1.68 -13.86 8.37
C LEU A 239 -0.17 -14.09 8.19
N LEU A 240 0.25 -14.61 7.02
CA LEU A 240 1.65 -15.04 6.86
C LEU A 240 2.61 -13.83 6.80
N VAL A 241 2.34 -12.83 5.98
CA VAL A 241 3.23 -11.67 5.84
C VAL A 241 3.26 -10.82 7.12
N PRO A 242 2.13 -10.45 7.75
CA PRO A 242 2.15 -9.79 9.05
C PRO A 242 2.81 -10.63 10.15
N GLY A 243 2.58 -11.95 10.17
CA GLY A 243 3.20 -12.85 11.14
C GLY A 243 4.73 -12.91 11.00
N VAL A 244 5.24 -13.02 9.77
CA VAL A 244 6.68 -12.94 9.50
C VAL A 244 7.22 -11.57 9.89
N SER A 245 6.50 -10.48 9.56
CA SER A 245 6.90 -9.13 9.93
C SER A 245 6.96 -8.94 11.45
N PHE A 246 6.02 -9.53 12.20
CA PHE A 246 6.04 -9.54 13.66
C PHE A 246 7.30 -10.24 14.19
N ALA A 247 7.60 -11.45 13.70
CA ALA A 247 8.80 -12.19 14.11
C ALA A 247 10.10 -11.43 13.78
N LEU A 248 10.15 -10.76 12.62
CA LEU A 248 11.28 -9.92 12.24
C LEU A 248 11.37 -8.64 13.10
N CYS A 249 10.25 -8.04 13.52
CA CYS A 249 10.26 -6.94 14.47
C CYS A 249 10.88 -7.32 15.80
N GLU A 250 10.56 -8.50 16.33
CA GLU A 250 11.20 -9.04 17.54
C GLU A 250 12.72 -9.25 17.32
N LEU A 251 13.09 -9.87 16.19
CA LEU A 251 14.49 -10.13 15.85
C LEU A 251 15.35 -8.85 15.74
N PHE A 252 14.80 -7.80 15.12
CA PHE A 252 15.50 -6.51 14.92
C PHE A 252 15.18 -5.47 16.00
N SER A 253 14.50 -5.88 17.06
CA SER A 253 14.13 -5.00 18.19
C SER A 253 13.33 -3.76 17.76
N VAL A 254 12.48 -3.90 16.72
CA VAL A 254 11.56 -2.86 16.29
C VAL A 254 10.32 -2.90 17.19
N ALA A 255 10.09 -1.84 17.97
CA ALA A 255 9.02 -1.77 18.96
C ALA A 255 8.14 -0.51 18.80
N GLY A 256 7.12 -0.39 19.64
CA GLY A 256 6.25 0.78 19.72
C GLY A 256 5.52 1.10 18.41
N LEU A 257 5.37 2.39 18.12
CA LEU A 257 4.63 2.85 16.94
C LEU A 257 5.17 2.28 15.62
N GLY A 258 6.50 2.14 15.49
CA GLY A 258 7.10 1.58 14.29
C GLY A 258 6.64 0.15 14.02
N ARG A 259 6.61 -0.72 15.05
CA ARG A 259 6.09 -2.09 14.93
C ARG A 259 4.61 -2.10 14.54
N SER A 260 3.79 -1.29 15.21
CA SER A 260 2.36 -1.21 14.92
C SER A 260 2.09 -0.79 13.47
N VAL A 261 2.79 0.22 12.98
CA VAL A 261 2.69 0.67 11.58
C VAL A 261 3.12 -0.42 10.61
N LEU A 262 4.26 -1.11 10.86
CA LEU A 262 4.71 -2.21 9.99
C LEU A 262 3.69 -3.34 9.91
N LEU A 263 3.08 -3.72 11.02
CA LEU A 263 2.09 -4.79 11.04
C LEU A 263 0.81 -4.40 10.32
N VAL A 264 0.33 -3.18 10.50
CA VAL A 264 -0.82 -2.66 9.75
C VAL A 264 -0.49 -2.58 8.26
N GLU A 265 0.63 -1.99 7.86
CA GLU A 265 1.03 -1.84 6.45
C GLU A 265 1.23 -3.19 5.74
N THR A 266 1.81 -4.18 6.42
CA THR A 266 1.97 -5.52 5.86
C THR A 266 0.65 -6.29 5.75
N ALA A 267 -0.35 -5.96 6.58
CA ALA A 267 -1.71 -6.46 6.49
C ALA A 267 -2.62 -5.64 5.55
N MET A 268 -2.08 -4.67 4.79
CA MET A 268 -2.88 -3.93 3.83
C MET A 268 -3.26 -4.81 2.62
N PRO A 269 -4.38 -4.50 1.93
CA PRO A 269 -4.86 -5.30 0.81
C PRO A 269 -3.90 -5.30 -0.37
N VAL A 270 -4.23 -6.10 -1.37
CA VAL A 270 -3.50 -6.18 -2.65
C VAL A 270 -3.38 -4.80 -3.29
N VAL A 271 -2.17 -4.47 -3.75
CA VAL A 271 -1.94 -3.21 -4.46
C VAL A 271 -2.71 -3.17 -5.78
N THR A 272 -3.50 -2.11 -5.98
CA THR A 272 -4.36 -1.93 -7.18
C THR A 272 -3.56 -1.95 -8.48
N GLN A 273 -2.28 -1.59 -8.45
CA GLN A 273 -1.39 -1.62 -9.60
C GLN A 273 -1.24 -3.02 -10.20
N THR A 274 -1.48 -4.10 -9.42
CA THR A 274 -1.50 -5.48 -9.91
C THR A 274 -2.57 -5.69 -10.97
N VAL A 275 -3.76 -5.11 -10.79
CA VAL A 275 -4.88 -5.21 -11.75
C VAL A 275 -4.50 -4.53 -13.07
N VAL A 276 -3.98 -3.30 -12.98
CA VAL A 276 -3.56 -2.54 -14.17
C VAL A 276 -2.45 -3.28 -14.91
N ALA A 277 -1.45 -3.78 -14.19
CA ALA A 277 -0.35 -4.52 -14.81
C ALA A 277 -0.82 -5.84 -15.46
N ALA A 278 -1.75 -6.55 -14.83
CA ALA A 278 -2.30 -7.78 -15.40
C ALA A 278 -3.03 -7.52 -16.72
N ALA A 279 -3.82 -6.43 -16.79
CA ALA A 279 -4.47 -5.99 -18.02
C ALA A 279 -3.47 -5.57 -19.10
N ASP A 280 -2.49 -4.69 -18.74
CA ASP A 280 -1.52 -4.13 -19.68
C ASP A 280 -0.62 -5.21 -20.31
N TYR A 281 -0.23 -6.23 -19.53
CA TYR A 281 0.68 -7.29 -19.97
C TYR A 281 -0.01 -8.60 -20.38
N GLY A 282 -1.35 -8.66 -20.37
CA GLY A 282 -2.11 -9.86 -20.77
C GLY A 282 -1.93 -11.06 -19.83
N ALA A 283 -1.70 -10.79 -18.52
CA ALA A 283 -1.73 -11.79 -17.46
C ALA A 283 -3.18 -12.07 -16.99
N ASP A 284 -3.39 -12.71 -15.85
CA ASP A 284 -4.73 -13.03 -15.34
C ASP A 284 -5.36 -11.80 -14.64
N GLU A 285 -5.97 -10.91 -15.45
CA GLU A 285 -6.61 -9.67 -14.98
C GLU A 285 -7.81 -9.96 -14.06
N GLN A 286 -8.61 -10.98 -14.37
CA GLN A 286 -9.79 -11.32 -13.59
C GLN A 286 -9.39 -11.76 -12.17
N PHE A 287 -8.37 -12.59 -12.06
CA PHE A 287 -7.83 -13.03 -10.79
C PHE A 287 -7.24 -11.85 -9.98
N ALA A 288 -6.51 -10.94 -10.65
CA ALA A 288 -5.98 -9.72 -10.03
C ALA A 288 -7.10 -8.83 -9.48
N ALA A 289 -8.15 -8.59 -10.28
CA ALA A 289 -9.29 -7.75 -9.91
C ALA A 289 -10.07 -8.33 -8.72
N GLN A 290 -10.37 -9.63 -8.75
CA GLN A 290 -11.04 -10.31 -7.64
C GLN A 290 -10.20 -10.26 -6.36
N GLY A 291 -8.88 -10.52 -6.45
CA GLY A 291 -7.97 -10.45 -5.32
C GLY A 291 -7.87 -9.06 -4.70
N ALA A 292 -7.78 -8.02 -5.53
CA ALA A 292 -7.75 -6.64 -5.06
C ALA A 292 -9.06 -6.26 -4.35
N ALA A 293 -10.23 -6.60 -4.91
CA ALA A 293 -11.51 -6.27 -4.30
C ALA A 293 -11.76 -7.05 -3.00
N LEU A 294 -11.56 -8.37 -3.02
CA LEU A 294 -11.76 -9.22 -1.83
C LEU A 294 -10.85 -8.81 -0.69
N SER A 295 -9.55 -8.57 -0.97
CA SER A 295 -8.62 -8.14 0.07
C SER A 295 -8.96 -6.76 0.61
N THR A 296 -9.44 -5.83 -0.23
CA THR A 296 -9.87 -4.50 0.22
C THR A 296 -11.08 -4.59 1.15
N LEU A 297 -12.06 -5.43 0.84
CA LEU A 297 -13.22 -5.64 1.72
C LEU A 297 -12.83 -6.37 3.01
N ALA A 298 -11.95 -7.37 2.92
CA ALA A 298 -11.49 -8.13 4.08
C ALA A 298 -10.68 -7.27 5.06
N CYS A 299 -9.89 -6.28 4.58
CA CYS A 299 -9.06 -5.47 5.46
C CYS A 299 -9.90 -4.66 6.47
N PHE A 300 -11.13 -4.26 6.13
CA PHE A 300 -12.02 -3.54 7.05
C PHE A 300 -12.47 -4.39 8.26
N VAL A 301 -12.36 -5.70 8.17
CA VAL A 301 -12.62 -6.64 9.28
C VAL A 301 -11.32 -7.05 9.97
N VAL A 302 -10.29 -7.30 9.17
CA VAL A 302 -9.01 -7.82 9.68
C VAL A 302 -8.25 -6.76 10.50
N ILE A 303 -8.26 -5.48 10.09
CA ILE A 303 -7.50 -4.45 10.81
C ILE A 303 -8.02 -4.20 12.22
N PRO A 304 -9.34 -4.06 12.48
CA PRO A 304 -9.83 -4.01 13.85
C PRO A 304 -9.44 -5.24 14.68
N ALA A 305 -9.48 -6.43 14.09
CA ALA A 305 -9.06 -7.66 14.78
C ALA A 305 -7.55 -7.66 15.08
N LEU A 306 -6.72 -7.16 14.15
CA LEU A 306 -5.28 -7.01 14.37
C LEU A 306 -4.97 -6.04 15.52
N MET A 307 -5.75 -4.96 15.65
CA MET A 307 -5.60 -3.98 16.74
C MET A 307 -5.93 -4.51 18.13
N LEU A 308 -6.56 -5.71 18.24
CA LEU A 308 -6.72 -6.41 19.54
C LEU A 308 -5.42 -7.06 20.02
N ILE A 309 -4.48 -7.31 19.10
CA ILE A 309 -3.23 -8.02 19.37
C ILE A 309 -2.07 -7.01 19.51
N LEU A 310 -2.20 -5.82 18.91
CA LEU A 310 -1.25 -4.71 18.99
C LEU A 310 -1.43 -3.87 20.24
#